data_0fc3a412ce83f75bf43878de67b4c375
#
_entry.id   0fc3a412ce83f75bf43878de67b4c375
#
_cell.length_a   1.000
_cell.length_b   1.000
_cell.length_c   1.000
_cell.angle_alpha   90.00
_cell.angle_beta   90.00
_cell.angle_gamma   90.00
#
_symmetry.space_group_name_H-M   'P 1'
#
loop_
_entity.id
_entity.type
_entity.pdbx_description
1 polymer ?
#
loop_
_entity_poly.entity_id
_entity_poly.type
_entity_poly.pdbx_seq_one_letter_code
_entity_poly.pdbx_strand_id
1 'polypeptide(L)'
;MEVLTIAKLDHQLNEEIRDKEIRLIGADGAQLGIMSAAQANQLAEEQGLDLVKISPNATPPVCKIMDYSKFCYDQKKREKDAKKNQKVVEIKEIRMSPSIDTNDLNTKIKAAQKFLMDGNRVKVSVRFRGREMAHTNIGEKLLLTFAEACTELATMEKNPKLEGRFMAIFLAPKNSK
;
A
#
# COMPACT_ATOMS: atom_id res chain seq x y z
N MET A 1 0.80 8.56 14.92
CA MET A 1 -0.26 8.03 14.01
C MET A 1 -0.71 9.21 13.16
N GLU A 2 -0.07 9.37 12.01
CA GLU A 2 -0.53 10.37 11.02
C GLU A 2 -1.73 9.77 10.31
N VAL A 3 -2.89 10.36 10.57
CA VAL A 3 -4.10 10.11 9.79
C VAL A 3 -3.83 10.72 8.42
N LEU A 4 -3.54 9.89 7.43
CA LEU A 4 -3.56 10.28 6.03
C LEU A 4 -4.98 10.75 5.73
N THR A 5 -5.20 12.05 5.89
CA THR A 5 -6.40 12.75 5.42
C THR A 5 -6.43 12.51 3.92
N ILE A 6 -7.37 11.69 3.47
CA ILE A 6 -7.70 11.53 2.05
C ILE A 6 -8.01 12.94 1.57
N ALA A 7 -7.11 13.51 0.77
CA ALA A 7 -7.33 14.80 0.15
C ALA A 7 -8.60 14.67 -0.67
N LYS A 8 -9.68 15.32 -0.17
CA LYS A 8 -10.88 15.55 -0.95
C LYS A 8 -10.41 16.26 -2.21
N LEU A 9 -10.69 15.72 -3.38
CA LEU A 9 -10.39 16.33 -4.66
C LEU A 9 -11.29 17.59 -4.79
N ASP A 10 -10.94 18.65 -4.07
CA ASP A 10 -11.59 19.95 -4.20
C ASP A 10 -10.98 20.68 -5.41
N HIS A 11 -11.45 20.28 -6.60
CA HIS A 11 -11.16 21.04 -7.81
C HIS A 11 -12.02 22.30 -7.81
N GLN A 12 -11.43 23.44 -8.17
CA GLN A 12 -12.20 24.64 -8.46
C GLN A 12 -12.96 24.41 -9.78
N LEU A 13 -14.25 24.77 -9.76
CA LEU A 13 -15.17 24.56 -10.87
C LEU A 13 -15.76 25.87 -11.35
N ASN A 14 -15.96 25.99 -12.65
CA ASN A 14 -16.72 27.06 -13.28
C ASN A 14 -16.37 28.46 -12.71
N GLU A 15 -17.31 29.13 -12.07
CA GLU A 15 -17.16 30.49 -11.52
C GLU A 15 -16.19 30.60 -10.33
N GLU A 16 -15.79 29.46 -9.72
CA GLU A 16 -14.78 29.46 -8.66
C GLU A 16 -13.38 29.74 -9.21
N ILE A 17 -13.17 29.55 -10.54
CA ILE A 17 -11.91 29.78 -11.23
C ILE A 17 -11.83 31.27 -11.58
N ARG A 18 -11.06 32.02 -10.81
CA ARG A 18 -10.90 33.50 -10.93
C ARG A 18 -9.55 33.91 -11.49
N ASP A 19 -8.81 33.01 -12.07
CA ASP A 19 -7.49 33.30 -12.65
C ASP A 19 -7.64 34.18 -13.89
N LYS A 20 -6.74 35.14 -14.04
CA LYS A 20 -6.75 36.08 -15.21
C LYS A 20 -6.48 35.34 -16.52
N GLU A 21 -5.56 34.37 -16.48
CA GLU A 21 -5.14 33.58 -17.61
C GLU A 21 -5.08 32.10 -17.20
N ILE A 22 -5.66 31.24 -18.01
CA ILE A 22 -5.63 29.80 -17.86
C ILE A 22 -5.25 29.13 -19.18
N ARG A 23 -4.65 27.96 -19.09
CA ARG A 23 -4.45 27.09 -20.26
C ARG A 23 -5.62 26.14 -20.35
N LEU A 24 -6.40 26.28 -21.43
CA LEU A 24 -7.61 25.48 -21.62
C LEU A 24 -7.34 24.25 -22.48
N ILE A 25 -7.88 23.11 -22.00
CA ILE A 25 -7.97 21.85 -22.71
C ILE A 25 -9.44 21.56 -22.99
N GLY A 26 -9.78 21.27 -24.23
CA GLY A 26 -11.14 20.93 -24.65
C GLY A 26 -11.60 19.55 -24.11
N ALA A 27 -12.87 19.27 -24.30
CA ALA A 27 -13.48 17.98 -23.90
C ALA A 27 -12.84 16.80 -24.64
N ASP A 28 -12.45 17.00 -25.90
CA ASP A 28 -11.74 16.05 -26.77
C ASP A 28 -10.24 15.87 -26.40
N GLY A 29 -9.72 16.70 -25.47
CA GLY A 29 -8.32 16.69 -25.09
C GLY A 29 -7.43 17.60 -25.95
N ALA A 30 -7.97 18.34 -26.91
CA ALA A 30 -7.23 19.32 -27.70
C ALA A 30 -6.83 20.53 -26.83
N GLN A 31 -5.65 21.09 -27.06
CA GLN A 31 -5.21 22.32 -26.41
C GLN A 31 -5.81 23.51 -27.13
N LEU A 32 -6.71 24.25 -26.47
CA LEU A 32 -7.38 25.44 -27.00
C LEU A 32 -6.55 26.72 -26.79
N GLY A 33 -5.43 26.63 -26.06
CA GLY A 33 -4.52 27.74 -25.83
C GLY A 33 -4.71 28.42 -24.47
N ILE A 34 -4.20 29.67 -24.39
CA ILE A 34 -4.27 30.49 -23.18
C ILE A 34 -5.38 31.52 -23.37
N MET A 35 -6.29 31.62 -22.44
CA MET A 35 -7.41 32.55 -22.45
C MET A 35 -7.83 32.93 -21.02
N SER A 36 -8.76 33.85 -20.88
CA SER A 36 -9.33 34.21 -19.58
C SER A 36 -10.28 33.12 -19.05
N ALA A 37 -10.41 33.02 -17.73
CA ALA A 37 -11.34 32.06 -17.12
C ALA A 37 -12.79 32.32 -17.54
N ALA A 38 -13.18 33.57 -17.76
CA ALA A 38 -14.52 33.94 -18.22
C ALA A 38 -14.82 33.39 -19.63
N GLN A 39 -13.90 33.53 -20.58
CA GLN A 39 -14.04 32.97 -21.92
C GLN A 39 -14.09 31.44 -21.89
N ALA A 40 -13.28 30.80 -21.06
CA ALA A 40 -13.28 29.36 -20.92
C ALA A 40 -14.58 28.81 -20.30
N ASN A 41 -15.19 29.55 -19.34
CA ASN A 41 -16.50 29.21 -18.79
C ASN A 41 -17.59 29.27 -19.85
N GLN A 42 -17.61 30.32 -20.68
CA GLN A 42 -18.59 30.42 -21.79
C GLN A 42 -18.49 29.21 -22.74
N LEU A 43 -17.26 28.81 -23.11
CA LEU A 43 -17.05 27.64 -23.97
C LEU A 43 -17.49 26.33 -23.29
N ALA A 44 -17.38 26.23 -21.98
CA ALA A 44 -17.85 25.06 -21.24
C ALA A 44 -19.38 25.02 -21.20
N GLU A 45 -20.03 26.17 -20.92
CA GLU A 45 -21.50 26.33 -20.92
C GLU A 45 -22.13 26.02 -22.29
N GLU A 46 -21.52 26.51 -23.38
CA GLU A 46 -21.99 26.21 -24.75
C GLU A 46 -22.00 24.72 -25.06
N GLN A 47 -21.11 23.96 -24.43
CA GLN A 47 -21.03 22.49 -24.56
C GLN A 47 -21.86 21.74 -23.51
N GLY A 48 -22.48 22.45 -22.55
CA GLY A 48 -23.21 21.84 -21.46
C GLY A 48 -22.29 21.03 -20.51
N LEU A 49 -21.02 21.43 -20.36
CA LEU A 49 -19.99 20.78 -19.57
C LEU A 49 -19.44 21.72 -18.51
N ASP A 50 -18.64 21.19 -17.60
CA ASP A 50 -17.98 21.95 -16.54
C ASP A 50 -16.56 22.34 -16.92
N LEU A 51 -16.15 23.54 -16.51
CA LEU A 51 -14.74 23.95 -16.50
C LEU A 51 -14.10 23.50 -15.17
N VAL A 52 -13.06 22.68 -15.25
CA VAL A 52 -12.41 22.09 -14.08
C VAL A 52 -10.94 22.46 -14.05
N LYS A 53 -10.47 23.04 -12.94
CA LYS A 53 -9.05 23.36 -12.72
C LYS A 53 -8.30 22.11 -12.26
N ILE A 54 -7.57 21.46 -13.20
CA ILE A 54 -6.87 20.19 -12.92
C ILE A 54 -5.44 20.39 -12.39
N SER A 55 -4.80 21.51 -12.73
CA SER A 55 -3.42 21.80 -12.30
C SER A 55 -3.31 23.25 -11.79
N PRO A 56 -3.58 23.48 -10.49
CA PRO A 56 -3.54 24.81 -9.92
C PRO A 56 -2.12 25.38 -9.82
N ASN A 57 -1.11 24.54 -9.72
CA ASN A 57 0.29 24.95 -9.51
C ASN A 57 1.05 25.27 -10.81
N ALA A 58 0.43 25.05 -11.97
CA ALA A 58 1.02 25.42 -13.26
C ALA A 58 0.90 26.93 -13.50
N THR A 59 1.81 27.50 -14.29
CA THR A 59 1.79 28.92 -14.69
C THR A 59 1.77 29.02 -16.21
N PRO A 60 0.62 29.39 -16.83
CA PRO A 60 -0.71 29.60 -16.24
C PRO A 60 -1.36 28.28 -15.79
N PRO A 61 -2.36 28.34 -14.86
CA PRO A 61 -3.08 27.16 -14.39
C PRO A 61 -3.75 26.41 -15.55
N VAL A 62 -3.82 25.06 -15.43
CA VAL A 62 -4.43 24.22 -16.47
C VAL A 62 -5.85 23.88 -16.08
N CYS A 63 -6.78 24.22 -16.95
CA CYS A 63 -8.20 23.90 -16.85
C CYS A 63 -8.62 23.00 -17.99
N LYS A 64 -9.62 22.17 -17.75
CA LYS A 64 -10.18 21.26 -18.77
C LYS A 64 -11.70 21.30 -18.74
N ILE A 65 -12.30 21.31 -19.92
CA ILE A 65 -13.75 21.15 -20.10
C ILE A 65 -14.09 19.66 -20.02
N MET A 66 -14.97 19.28 -19.09
CA MET A 66 -15.41 17.89 -18.92
C MET A 66 -16.70 17.80 -18.08
N ASP A 67 -17.36 16.66 -18.14
CA ASP A 67 -18.38 16.30 -17.15
C ASP A 67 -17.71 15.94 -15.84
N TYR A 68 -17.78 16.84 -14.84
CA TYR A 68 -17.14 16.66 -13.54
C TYR A 68 -17.71 15.51 -12.73
N SER A 69 -19.02 15.25 -12.86
CA SER A 69 -19.67 14.14 -12.17
C SER A 69 -19.13 12.79 -12.65
N LYS A 70 -19.01 12.63 -13.96
CA LYS A 70 -18.41 11.45 -14.60
C LYS A 70 -16.93 11.30 -14.22
N PHE A 71 -16.18 12.40 -14.24
CA PHE A 71 -14.77 12.41 -13.85
C PHE A 71 -14.59 11.92 -12.40
N CYS A 72 -15.37 12.45 -11.46
CA CYS A 72 -15.33 12.02 -10.06
C CYS A 72 -15.71 10.54 -9.88
N TYR A 73 -16.70 10.07 -10.63
CA TYR A 73 -17.08 8.65 -10.62
C TYR A 73 -15.96 7.75 -11.12
N ASP A 74 -15.33 8.10 -12.25
CA ASP A 74 -14.23 7.34 -12.82
C ASP A 74 -12.99 7.34 -11.92
N GLN A 75 -12.68 8.47 -11.29
CA GLN A 75 -11.60 8.56 -10.30
C GLN A 75 -11.85 7.64 -9.11
N LYS A 76 -13.03 7.71 -8.49
CA LYS A 76 -13.40 6.83 -7.39
C LYS A 76 -13.36 5.35 -7.78
N LYS A 77 -13.77 5.04 -9.01
CA LYS A 77 -13.70 3.67 -9.55
C LYS A 77 -12.25 3.21 -9.69
N ARG A 78 -11.37 4.03 -10.30
CA ARG A 78 -9.94 3.74 -10.43
C ARG A 78 -9.26 3.55 -9.08
N GLU A 79 -9.53 4.42 -8.10
CA GLU A 79 -9.01 4.29 -6.74
C GLU A 79 -9.47 2.99 -6.08
N LYS A 80 -10.75 2.66 -6.22
CA LYS A 80 -11.30 1.40 -5.69
C LYS A 80 -10.66 0.17 -6.33
N ASP A 81 -10.46 0.21 -7.64
CA ASP A 81 -9.83 -0.90 -8.37
C ASP A 81 -8.33 -0.98 -8.06
N ALA A 82 -7.62 0.15 -7.97
CA ALA A 82 -6.24 0.20 -7.52
C ALA A 82 -6.08 -0.37 -6.09
N LYS A 83 -6.99 0.02 -5.17
CA LYS A 83 -6.99 -0.48 -3.80
C LYS A 83 -7.29 -1.99 -3.73
N LYS A 84 -8.18 -2.50 -4.59
CA LYS A 84 -8.44 -3.96 -4.69
C LYS A 84 -7.25 -4.74 -5.22
N ASN A 85 -6.54 -4.16 -6.19
CA ASN A 85 -5.39 -4.79 -6.83
C ASN A 85 -4.10 -4.61 -6.03
N GLN A 86 -4.10 -3.77 -4.99
CA GLN A 86 -2.97 -3.60 -4.11
C GLN A 86 -2.75 -4.87 -3.31
N LYS A 87 -1.64 -5.55 -3.54
CA LYS A 87 -1.23 -6.73 -2.77
C LYS A 87 -0.90 -6.30 -1.34
N VAL A 88 -1.78 -6.63 -0.40
CA VAL A 88 -1.54 -6.37 1.03
C VAL A 88 -0.59 -7.43 1.55
N VAL A 89 0.61 -7.01 1.96
CA VAL A 89 1.57 -7.90 2.64
C VAL A 89 1.14 -8.03 4.09
N GLU A 90 0.66 -9.21 4.48
CA GLU A 90 0.29 -9.51 5.85
C GLU A 90 1.46 -10.16 6.60
N ILE A 91 1.47 -9.97 7.93
CA ILE A 91 2.40 -10.68 8.81
C ILE A 91 1.67 -11.90 9.38
N LYS A 92 2.05 -13.09 8.91
CA LYS A 92 1.52 -14.37 9.42
C LYS A 92 2.38 -14.83 10.59
N GLU A 93 1.77 -15.17 11.73
CA GLU A 93 2.50 -15.64 12.91
C GLU A 93 2.43 -17.16 13.04
N ILE A 94 3.59 -17.78 13.23
CA ILE A 94 3.76 -19.20 13.55
C ILE A 94 4.36 -19.31 14.95
N ARG A 95 3.63 -19.97 15.85
CA ARG A 95 4.06 -20.18 17.23
C ARG A 95 4.50 -21.61 17.47
N MET A 96 5.57 -21.75 18.24
CA MET A 96 6.16 -23.05 18.60
C MET A 96 6.49 -23.09 20.08
N SER A 97 6.64 -24.31 20.62
CA SER A 97 7.27 -24.55 21.93
C SER A 97 8.73 -24.98 21.74
N PRO A 98 9.59 -24.80 22.73
CA PRO A 98 10.98 -25.31 22.67
C PRO A 98 11.07 -26.83 22.52
N SER A 99 10.03 -27.56 22.97
CA SER A 99 9.91 -29.02 22.96
C SER A 99 9.07 -29.55 21.79
N ILE A 100 9.03 -28.80 20.66
CA ILE A 100 8.28 -29.21 19.48
C ILE A 100 8.82 -30.51 18.88
N ASP A 101 7.91 -31.39 18.43
CA ASP A 101 8.30 -32.59 17.70
C ASP A 101 8.74 -32.29 16.26
N THR A 102 9.61 -33.14 15.72
CA THR A 102 10.19 -32.96 14.37
C THR A 102 9.10 -32.94 13.28
N ASN A 103 8.05 -33.77 13.41
CA ASN A 103 6.97 -33.78 12.43
C ASN A 103 6.15 -32.50 12.44
N ASP A 104 5.84 -31.98 13.64
CA ASP A 104 5.12 -30.69 13.77
C ASP A 104 5.98 -29.53 13.29
N LEU A 105 7.29 -29.55 13.59
CA LEU A 105 8.24 -28.57 13.06
C LEU A 105 8.23 -28.52 11.53
N ASN A 106 8.33 -29.69 10.88
CA ASN A 106 8.30 -29.77 9.42
C ASN A 106 6.97 -29.29 8.83
N THR A 107 5.85 -29.58 9.50
CA THR A 107 4.52 -29.07 9.10
C THR A 107 4.46 -27.56 9.17
N LYS A 108 5.02 -26.94 10.24
CA LYS A 108 5.08 -25.49 10.40
C LYS A 108 6.02 -24.83 9.40
N ILE A 109 7.15 -25.48 9.06
CA ILE A 109 8.06 -25.00 8.01
C ILE A 109 7.33 -24.97 6.66
N LYS A 110 6.62 -26.03 6.29
CA LYS A 110 5.82 -26.07 5.04
C LYS A 110 4.75 -24.96 5.02
N ALA A 111 4.07 -24.71 6.14
CA ALA A 111 3.11 -23.62 6.26
C ALA A 111 3.78 -22.24 6.08
N ALA A 112 4.96 -22.02 6.67
CA ALA A 112 5.72 -20.80 6.50
C ALA A 112 6.14 -20.60 5.03
N GLN A 113 6.64 -21.65 4.39
CA GLN A 113 7.04 -21.60 2.98
C GLN A 113 5.85 -21.19 2.09
N LYS A 114 4.66 -21.73 2.34
CA LYS A 114 3.45 -21.33 1.63
C LYS A 114 3.12 -19.84 1.82
N PHE A 115 3.16 -19.33 3.06
CA PHE A 115 2.91 -17.92 3.33
C PHE A 115 3.94 -17.01 2.66
N LEU A 116 5.21 -17.42 2.62
CA LEU A 116 6.29 -16.69 1.95
C LEU A 116 6.11 -16.68 0.42
N MET A 117 5.68 -17.80 -0.17
CA MET A 117 5.36 -17.88 -1.60
C MET A 117 4.17 -16.98 -1.97
N ASP A 118 3.17 -16.86 -1.08
CA ASP A 118 2.05 -15.93 -1.23
C ASP A 118 2.48 -14.44 -1.10
N GLY A 119 3.76 -14.21 -0.74
CA GLY A 119 4.36 -12.88 -0.58
C GLY A 119 4.08 -12.24 0.77
N ASN A 120 3.64 -13.01 1.76
CA ASN A 120 3.45 -12.54 3.13
C ASN A 120 4.76 -12.60 3.92
N ARG A 121 4.87 -11.74 4.95
CA ARG A 121 5.94 -11.84 5.95
C ARG A 121 5.55 -12.87 7.01
N VAL A 122 6.52 -13.60 7.53
CA VAL A 122 6.27 -14.61 8.55
C VAL A 122 7.03 -14.26 9.84
N LYS A 123 6.28 -14.11 10.93
CA LYS A 123 6.84 -14.01 12.28
C LYS A 123 6.83 -15.39 12.90
N VAL A 124 8.01 -15.95 13.16
CA VAL A 124 8.16 -17.24 13.85
C VAL A 124 8.52 -16.96 15.29
N SER A 125 7.73 -17.47 16.23
CA SER A 125 7.93 -17.22 17.66
C SER A 125 7.96 -18.52 18.47
N VAL A 126 8.89 -18.60 19.42
CA VAL A 126 8.99 -19.66 20.44
C VAL A 126 8.57 -19.08 21.78
N ARG A 127 7.61 -19.74 22.43
CA ARG A 127 7.14 -19.38 23.78
C ARG A 127 7.74 -20.30 24.80
N PHE A 128 8.46 -19.74 25.78
CA PHE A 128 9.03 -20.45 26.91
C PHE A 128 8.07 -20.44 28.11
N ARG A 129 7.96 -21.57 28.80
CA ARG A 129 7.13 -21.74 30.00
C ARG A 129 8.01 -22.05 31.21
N GLY A 130 7.81 -21.34 32.32
CA GLY A 130 8.43 -21.67 33.60
C GLY A 130 9.91 -22.04 33.50
N ARG A 131 10.23 -23.30 33.72
CA ARG A 131 11.60 -23.84 33.73
C ARG A 131 12.30 -23.81 32.36
N GLU A 132 11.57 -23.71 31.26
CA GLU A 132 12.16 -23.62 29.90
C GLU A 132 12.93 -22.32 29.69
N MET A 133 12.66 -21.28 30.50
CA MET A 133 13.39 -20.01 30.46
C MET A 133 14.89 -20.15 30.79
N ALA A 134 15.29 -21.21 31.49
CA ALA A 134 16.70 -21.50 31.74
C ALA A 134 17.44 -22.04 30.50
N HIS A 135 16.68 -22.43 29.46
CA HIS A 135 17.21 -23.10 28.27
C HIS A 135 16.83 -22.36 26.97
N THR A 136 16.96 -21.03 26.96
CA THR A 136 16.60 -20.19 25.81
C THR A 136 17.44 -20.49 24.55
N ASN A 137 18.66 -21.04 24.73
CA ASN A 137 19.52 -21.51 23.66
C ASN A 137 18.88 -22.59 22.77
N ILE A 138 17.97 -23.41 23.33
CA ILE A 138 17.22 -24.42 22.55
C ILE A 138 16.29 -23.72 21.58
N GLY A 139 15.55 -22.70 22.06
CA GLY A 139 14.64 -21.92 21.21
C GLY A 139 15.38 -21.13 20.12
N GLU A 140 16.56 -20.58 20.43
CA GLU A 140 17.40 -19.89 19.46
C GLU A 140 17.83 -20.84 18.32
N LYS A 141 18.39 -22.00 18.66
CA LYS A 141 18.75 -23.03 17.68
C LYS A 141 17.58 -23.44 16.81
N LEU A 142 16.39 -23.66 17.44
CA LEU A 142 15.18 -24.02 16.74
C LEU A 142 14.76 -22.95 15.71
N LEU A 143 14.82 -21.68 16.08
CA LEU A 143 14.50 -20.55 15.19
C LEU A 143 15.51 -20.42 14.04
N LEU A 144 16.80 -20.66 14.30
CA LEU A 144 17.83 -20.64 13.27
C LEU A 144 17.65 -21.79 12.27
N THR A 145 17.41 -23.01 12.76
CA THR A 145 17.09 -24.17 11.89
C THR A 145 15.84 -23.92 11.05
N PHE A 146 14.82 -23.27 11.64
CA PHE A 146 13.62 -22.87 10.90
C PHE A 146 13.92 -21.85 9.80
N ALA A 147 14.75 -20.85 10.09
CA ALA A 147 15.17 -19.85 9.12
C ALA A 147 16.00 -20.46 7.99
N GLU A 148 16.92 -21.39 8.31
CA GLU A 148 17.72 -22.13 7.33
C GLU A 148 16.83 -22.91 6.36
N ALA A 149 15.81 -23.60 6.87
CA ALA A 149 14.85 -24.33 6.05
C ALA A 149 14.00 -23.45 5.12
N CYS A 150 13.94 -22.13 5.38
CA CYS A 150 13.23 -21.16 4.56
C CYS A 150 14.17 -20.24 3.76
N THR A 151 15.49 -20.44 3.78
CA THR A 151 16.49 -19.54 3.18
C THR A 151 16.33 -19.37 1.68
N GLU A 152 15.81 -20.37 0.97
CA GLU A 152 15.54 -20.26 -0.47
C GLU A 152 14.46 -19.23 -0.80
N LEU A 153 13.43 -19.13 0.06
CA LEU A 153 12.24 -18.32 -0.18
C LEU A 153 12.24 -16.99 0.57
N ALA A 154 13.02 -16.89 1.65
CA ALA A 154 13.01 -15.73 2.53
C ALA A 154 14.39 -15.31 3.02
N THR A 155 14.46 -14.07 3.47
CA THR A 155 15.61 -13.50 4.20
C THR A 155 15.18 -13.23 5.64
N MET A 156 16.02 -13.60 6.61
CA MET A 156 15.80 -13.25 8.01
C MET A 156 16.14 -11.78 8.23
N GLU A 157 15.19 -10.98 8.71
CA GLU A 157 15.36 -9.53 8.91
C GLU A 157 16.11 -9.20 10.20
N LYS A 158 15.90 -9.98 11.23
CA LYS A 158 16.49 -9.76 12.57
C LYS A 158 16.86 -11.09 13.21
N ASN A 159 18.00 -11.09 13.91
CA ASN A 159 18.41 -12.23 14.71
C ASN A 159 17.42 -12.55 15.83
N PRO A 160 17.36 -13.81 16.31
CA PRO A 160 16.52 -14.20 17.42
C PRO A 160 16.73 -13.29 18.63
N LYS A 161 15.67 -12.67 19.14
CA LYS A 161 15.71 -11.82 20.32
C LYS A 161 14.69 -12.29 21.34
N LEU A 162 15.13 -12.45 22.57
CA LEU A 162 14.25 -12.78 23.68
C LEU A 162 13.56 -11.51 24.20
N GLU A 163 12.23 -11.51 24.16
CA GLU A 163 11.38 -10.44 24.69
C GLU A 163 10.40 -11.04 25.69
N GLY A 164 10.68 -10.90 26.97
CA GLY A 164 9.93 -11.54 28.04
C GLY A 164 10.00 -13.06 27.95
N ARG A 165 8.89 -13.71 27.64
CA ARG A 165 8.79 -15.18 27.51
C ARG A 165 8.73 -15.66 26.06
N PHE A 166 9.00 -14.79 25.12
CA PHE A 166 8.95 -15.09 23.68
C PHE A 166 10.30 -14.79 23.05
N MET A 167 10.71 -15.64 22.16
CA MET A 167 11.82 -15.39 21.25
C MET A 167 11.27 -15.46 19.84
N ALA A 168 11.58 -14.49 18.98
CA ALA A 168 11.00 -14.43 17.66
C ALA A 168 12.02 -13.99 16.59
N ILE A 169 11.77 -14.44 15.37
CA ILE A 169 12.42 -13.97 14.14
C ILE A 169 11.37 -13.50 13.15
N PHE A 170 11.78 -12.65 12.22
CA PHE A 170 10.96 -12.20 11.09
C PHE A 170 11.62 -12.66 9.79
N LEU A 171 10.81 -13.31 8.96
CA LEU A 171 11.18 -13.77 7.64
C LEU A 171 10.45 -12.93 6.59
N ALA A 172 11.20 -12.28 5.72
CA ALA A 172 10.67 -11.53 4.58
C ALA A 172 10.86 -12.32 3.29
N PRO A 173 9.87 -12.40 2.41
CA PRO A 173 10.00 -13.11 1.15
C PRO A 173 11.01 -12.42 0.24
N LYS A 174 11.90 -13.20 -0.40
CA LYS A 174 12.91 -12.67 -1.35
C LYS A 174 12.30 -12.09 -2.62
N ASN A 175 11.09 -12.51 -2.99
CA ASN A 175 10.38 -12.10 -4.20
C ASN A 175 9.27 -11.08 -3.93
N SER A 176 9.44 -10.14 -2.98
CA SER A 176 8.55 -8.98 -2.85
C SER A 176 8.89 -7.97 -3.96
N LYS A 177 8.42 -8.24 -5.19
CA LYS A 177 8.30 -7.21 -6.24
C LYS A 177 6.93 -6.58 -6.19
#